data_a6015832aea6f88a93cd25aad4d08aa8
#
_entry.id   a6015832aea6f88a93cd25aad4d08aa8
#
_cell.length_a   1.000
_cell.length_b   1.000
_cell.length_c   1.000
_cell.angle_alpha   90.00
_cell.angle_beta   90.00
_cell.angle_gamma   90.00
#
_symmetry.space_group_name_H-M   'P 1'
#
loop_
_entity.id
_entity.type
_entity.pdbx_description
1 polymer ?
#
loop_
_entity_poly.entity_id
_entity_poly.type
_entity_poly.pdbx_seq_one_letter_code
_entity_poly.pdbx_strand_id
1 'polypeptide(L)'
;MNFIKVNNYDELSTKAAALICAQVVMKPNCVLGLATGSSPLGTYEKIAEKCAKGEVDFSKVSSINLDEYVGLDGTNDQSYRYFMNTNLFTKINIDVTKTNVPNGCAADLKAECEAYDALIAQSGGIDLQLLGIGLDGHIG
;
A
#
# COMPACT_ATOMS: atom_id res chain seq x y z
N MET A 1 -4.88 10.02 19.86
CA MET A 1 -3.72 9.47 19.10
C MET A 1 -3.06 8.40 19.93
N ASN A 2 -2.78 7.22 19.34
CA ASN A 2 -2.09 6.13 20.05
C ASN A 2 -0.62 6.11 19.63
N PHE A 3 0.28 6.12 20.62
CA PHE A 3 1.71 5.94 20.40
C PHE A 3 2.12 4.53 20.82
N ILE A 4 2.77 3.81 19.91
CA ILE A 4 3.33 2.49 20.19
C ILE A 4 4.83 2.59 20.07
N LYS A 5 5.52 2.61 21.22
CA LYS A 5 6.98 2.57 21.25
C LYS A 5 7.46 1.14 21.00
N VAL A 6 8.43 1.00 20.12
CA VAL A 6 9.07 -0.27 19.77
C VAL A 6 10.59 -0.18 19.95
N ASN A 7 11.26 -1.32 20.07
CA ASN A 7 12.69 -1.36 20.35
C ASN A 7 13.54 -1.39 19.07
N ASN A 8 12.96 -1.86 17.95
CA ASN A 8 13.67 -2.01 16.69
C ASN A 8 12.70 -2.06 15.49
N TYR A 9 13.27 -2.08 14.29
CA TYR A 9 12.53 -2.09 13.04
C TYR A 9 11.70 -3.37 12.83
N ASP A 10 12.16 -4.54 13.29
CA ASP A 10 11.41 -5.80 13.18
C ASP A 10 10.15 -5.77 14.04
N GLU A 11 10.25 -5.26 15.27
CA GLU A 11 9.08 -5.07 16.14
C GLU A 11 8.10 -4.05 15.56
N LEU A 12 8.60 -2.94 14.99
CA LEU A 12 7.78 -1.95 14.27
C LEU A 12 7.00 -2.62 13.14
N SER A 13 7.73 -3.34 12.28
CA SER A 13 7.17 -4.03 11.11
C SER A 13 6.11 -5.05 11.51
N THR A 14 6.36 -5.81 12.56
CA THR A 14 5.44 -6.81 13.10
C THR A 14 4.14 -6.16 13.62
N LYS A 15 4.25 -5.05 14.36
CA LYS A 15 3.07 -4.34 14.88
C LYS A 15 2.26 -3.66 13.77
N ALA A 16 2.93 -3.02 12.81
CA ALA A 16 2.27 -2.40 11.66
C ALA A 16 1.52 -3.46 10.82
N ALA A 17 2.17 -4.59 10.52
CA ALA A 17 1.54 -5.70 9.82
C ALA A 17 0.33 -6.27 10.59
N ALA A 18 0.41 -6.38 11.91
CA ALA A 18 -0.71 -6.85 12.72
C ALA A 18 -1.92 -5.91 12.62
N LEU A 19 -1.71 -4.59 12.62
CA LEU A 19 -2.80 -3.61 12.47
C LEU A 19 -3.46 -3.71 11.08
N ILE A 20 -2.66 -3.83 10.01
CA ILE A 20 -3.16 -3.97 8.65
C ILE A 20 -3.95 -5.29 8.50
N CYS A 21 -3.38 -6.40 8.98
CA CYS A 21 -4.07 -7.69 8.93
C CYS A 21 -5.36 -7.70 9.75
N ALA A 22 -5.38 -7.05 10.92
CA ALA A 22 -6.59 -6.90 11.72
C ALA A 22 -7.68 -6.13 10.95
N GLN A 23 -7.32 -5.05 10.25
CA GLN A 23 -8.26 -4.32 9.39
C GLN A 23 -8.88 -5.22 8.33
N VAL A 24 -8.06 -6.04 7.65
CA VAL A 24 -8.54 -6.97 6.63
C VAL A 24 -9.45 -8.05 7.20
N VAL A 25 -9.12 -8.59 8.37
CA VAL A 25 -9.97 -9.59 9.06
C VAL A 25 -11.32 -8.98 9.46
N MET A 26 -11.32 -7.75 9.97
CA MET A 26 -12.55 -7.06 10.40
C MET A 26 -13.41 -6.60 9.21
N LYS A 27 -12.79 -6.21 8.10
CA LYS A 27 -13.46 -5.76 6.87
C LYS A 27 -12.76 -6.38 5.65
N PRO A 28 -13.12 -7.60 5.22
CA PRO A 28 -12.40 -8.30 4.14
C PRO A 28 -12.36 -7.58 2.79
N ASN A 29 -13.31 -6.69 2.52
CA ASN A 29 -13.37 -5.85 1.33
C ASN A 29 -12.89 -4.41 1.60
N CYS A 30 -11.99 -4.22 2.56
CA CYS A 30 -11.46 -2.90 2.88
C CYS A 30 -10.60 -2.33 1.74
N VAL A 31 -10.47 -1.00 1.75
CA VAL A 31 -9.54 -0.25 0.89
C VAL A 31 -8.33 0.15 1.73
N LEU A 32 -7.16 -0.37 1.37
CA LEU A 32 -5.91 -0.06 2.04
C LEU A 32 -5.15 1.03 1.28
N GLY A 33 -4.80 2.10 1.97
CA GLY A 33 -3.82 3.05 1.49
C GLY A 33 -2.40 2.56 1.79
N LEU A 34 -1.54 2.46 0.77
CA LEU A 34 -0.21 1.87 0.88
C LEU A 34 0.87 2.88 0.48
N ALA A 35 2.01 2.78 1.13
CA ALA A 35 3.17 3.62 0.89
C ALA A 35 4.31 2.84 0.25
N THR A 36 5.24 3.55 -0.38
CA THR A 36 6.49 3.00 -0.95
C THR A 36 7.69 3.44 -0.12
N GLY A 37 8.88 3.06 -0.57
CA GLY A 37 10.13 3.37 0.11
C GLY A 37 10.63 2.27 1.05
N SER A 38 11.70 2.53 1.78
CA SER A 38 12.36 1.53 2.63
C SER A 38 11.59 1.23 3.93
N SER A 39 10.85 2.20 4.45
CA SER A 39 10.16 2.07 5.75
C SER A 39 9.10 0.96 5.78
N PRO A 40 8.24 0.76 4.78
CA PRO A 40 7.19 -0.27 4.83
C PRO A 40 7.67 -1.68 4.47
N LEU A 41 8.90 -1.87 3.96
CA LEU A 41 9.36 -3.17 3.45
C LEU A 41 9.18 -4.31 4.44
N GLY A 42 9.66 -4.15 5.67
CA GLY A 42 9.51 -5.17 6.70
C GLY A 42 8.05 -5.44 7.08
N THR A 43 7.20 -4.41 7.02
CA THR A 43 5.74 -4.57 7.20
C THR A 43 5.15 -5.45 6.10
N TYR A 44 5.53 -5.23 4.84
CA TYR A 44 5.08 -6.02 3.70
C TYR A 44 5.56 -7.47 3.76
N GLU A 45 6.79 -7.70 4.20
CA GLU A 45 7.32 -9.06 4.44
C GLU A 45 6.47 -9.80 5.50
N LYS A 46 6.18 -9.17 6.63
CA LYS A 46 5.34 -9.76 7.69
C LYS A 46 3.90 -10.03 7.22
N ILE A 47 3.33 -9.16 6.38
CA ILE A 47 2.02 -9.37 5.76
C ILE A 47 2.06 -10.60 4.84
N ALA A 48 3.08 -10.70 3.98
CA ALA A 48 3.25 -11.83 3.07
C ALA A 48 3.40 -13.16 3.82
N GLU A 49 4.18 -13.18 4.90
CA GLU A 49 4.32 -14.35 5.78
C GLU A 49 2.97 -14.80 6.36
N LYS A 50 2.15 -13.86 6.85
CA LYS A 50 0.82 -14.14 7.41
C LYS A 50 -0.15 -14.66 6.35
N CYS A 51 -0.14 -14.05 5.16
CA CYS A 51 -0.94 -14.51 4.04
C CYS A 51 -0.56 -15.93 3.61
N ALA A 52 0.74 -16.23 3.50
CA ALA A 52 1.24 -17.56 3.13
C ALA A 52 0.86 -18.64 4.16
N LYS A 53 0.73 -18.28 5.43
CA LYS A 53 0.25 -19.17 6.50
C LYS A 53 -1.28 -19.32 6.55
N GLY A 54 -2.02 -18.59 5.69
CA GLY A 54 -3.48 -18.57 5.70
C GLY A 54 -4.10 -17.83 6.89
N GLU A 55 -3.32 -17.00 7.59
CA GLU A 55 -3.81 -16.21 8.73
C GLU A 55 -4.66 -15.00 8.29
N VAL A 56 -4.50 -14.55 7.04
CA VAL A 56 -5.22 -13.41 6.47
C VAL A 56 -5.45 -13.60 4.97
N ASP A 57 -6.63 -13.21 4.48
CA ASP A 57 -7.06 -13.33 3.08
C ASP A 57 -7.26 -11.95 2.47
N PHE A 58 -6.41 -11.61 1.47
CA PHE A 58 -6.46 -10.33 0.75
C PHE A 58 -7.27 -10.39 -0.55
N SER A 59 -7.89 -11.52 -0.91
CA SER A 59 -8.57 -11.70 -2.20
C SER A 59 -9.68 -10.70 -2.51
N LYS A 60 -10.26 -10.07 -1.48
CA LYS A 60 -11.33 -9.07 -1.63
C LYS A 60 -10.86 -7.63 -1.35
N VAL A 61 -9.61 -7.46 -0.93
CA VAL A 61 -9.02 -6.16 -0.61
C VAL A 61 -8.77 -5.36 -1.88
N SER A 62 -8.96 -4.06 -1.82
CA SER A 62 -8.46 -3.09 -2.80
C SER A 62 -7.35 -2.24 -2.20
N SER A 63 -6.40 -1.78 -3.02
CA SER A 63 -5.35 -0.90 -2.54
C SER A 63 -5.22 0.37 -3.37
N ILE A 64 -4.78 1.44 -2.71
CA ILE A 64 -4.53 2.76 -3.28
C ILE A 64 -3.15 3.21 -2.80
N ASN A 65 -2.23 3.47 -3.73
CA ASN A 65 -0.94 4.06 -3.42
C ASN A 65 -1.01 5.59 -3.52
N LEU A 66 -0.11 6.26 -2.83
CA LEU A 66 -0.11 7.72 -2.69
C LEU A 66 0.29 8.45 -3.97
N ASP A 67 1.29 7.91 -4.68
CA ASP A 67 1.95 8.62 -5.78
C ASP A 67 2.63 7.67 -6.76
N GLU A 68 3.12 8.23 -7.87
CA GLU A 68 4.00 7.61 -8.84
C GLU A 68 4.90 8.67 -9.49
N TYR A 69 6.07 8.27 -9.94
CA TYR A 69 6.96 9.14 -10.73
C TYR A 69 6.42 9.41 -12.12
N VAL A 70 6.44 10.68 -12.52
CA VAL A 70 6.09 11.07 -13.87
C VAL A 70 7.14 10.54 -14.86
N GLY A 71 6.65 9.90 -15.94
CA GLY A 71 7.49 9.35 -17.00
C GLY A 71 7.93 7.90 -16.76
N LEU A 72 7.59 7.29 -15.63
CA LEU A 72 7.88 5.87 -15.37
C LEU A 72 6.63 5.02 -15.55
N ASP A 73 6.72 3.98 -16.35
CA ASP A 73 5.70 2.95 -16.42
C ASP A 73 5.98 1.82 -15.41
N GLY A 74 4.98 0.98 -15.18
CA GLY A 74 5.04 -0.08 -14.17
C GLY A 74 6.03 -1.21 -14.46
N THR A 75 6.74 -1.20 -15.59
CA THR A 75 7.81 -2.16 -15.92
C THR A 75 9.19 -1.61 -15.56
N ASN A 76 9.30 -0.30 -15.33
CA ASN A 76 10.52 0.34 -14.88
C ASN A 76 10.79 -0.01 -13.43
N ASP A 77 12.00 -0.46 -13.12
CA ASP A 77 12.40 -0.91 -11.76
C ASP A 77 12.44 0.21 -10.71
N GLN A 78 12.38 1.46 -11.14
CA GLN A 78 12.29 2.65 -10.27
C GLN A 78 10.85 3.12 -10.04
N SER A 79 9.85 2.56 -10.75
CA SER A 79 8.46 2.94 -10.55
C SER A 79 7.88 2.39 -9.23
N TYR A 80 6.93 3.09 -8.66
CA TYR A 80 6.24 2.62 -7.46
C TYR A 80 5.28 1.46 -7.75
N ARG A 81 4.73 1.37 -8.96
CA ARG A 81 4.00 0.18 -9.40
C ARG A 81 4.89 -1.05 -9.38
N TYR A 82 6.11 -0.96 -9.92
CA TYR A 82 7.08 -2.05 -9.89
C TYR A 82 7.46 -2.41 -8.45
N PHE A 83 7.74 -1.40 -7.63
CA PHE A 83 8.03 -1.58 -6.21
C PHE A 83 6.93 -2.37 -5.50
N MET A 84 5.66 -1.98 -5.67
CA MET A 84 4.53 -2.65 -5.03
C MET A 84 4.33 -4.07 -5.53
N ASN A 85 4.45 -4.30 -6.83
CA ASN A 85 4.38 -5.64 -7.41
C ASN A 85 5.45 -6.55 -6.79
N THR A 86 6.71 -6.10 -6.74
CA THR A 86 7.85 -6.89 -6.28
C THR A 86 7.81 -7.15 -4.77
N ASN A 87 7.38 -6.17 -3.97
CA ASN A 87 7.50 -6.24 -2.52
C ASN A 87 6.23 -6.72 -1.80
N LEU A 88 5.05 -6.62 -2.45
CA LEU A 88 3.79 -7.00 -1.81
C LEU A 88 2.84 -7.77 -2.74
N PHE A 89 2.40 -7.18 -3.86
CA PHE A 89 1.25 -7.70 -4.60
C PHE A 89 1.43 -9.12 -5.14
N THR A 90 2.64 -9.49 -5.57
CA THR A 90 2.95 -10.86 -6.02
C THR A 90 3.18 -11.86 -4.90
N LYS A 91 3.27 -11.38 -3.64
CA LYS A 91 3.57 -12.21 -2.45
C LYS A 91 2.33 -12.52 -1.62
N ILE A 92 1.19 -11.89 -1.93
CA ILE A 92 -0.09 -12.11 -1.27
C ILE A 92 -1.16 -12.47 -2.30
N ASN A 93 -2.33 -12.92 -1.84
CA ASN A 93 -3.42 -13.32 -2.72
C ASN A 93 -4.37 -12.17 -3.12
N ILE A 94 -3.87 -10.93 -3.17
CA ILE A 94 -4.65 -9.79 -3.64
C ILE A 94 -4.93 -9.90 -5.15
N ASP A 95 -6.12 -9.52 -5.56
CA ASP A 95 -6.44 -9.36 -6.98
C ASP A 95 -5.73 -8.11 -7.52
N VAL A 96 -4.72 -8.31 -8.38
CA VAL A 96 -3.90 -7.22 -8.93
C VAL A 96 -4.73 -6.16 -9.66
N THR A 97 -5.88 -6.55 -10.23
CA THR A 97 -6.79 -5.60 -10.89
C THR A 97 -7.48 -4.63 -9.93
N LYS A 98 -7.44 -4.91 -8.63
CA LYS A 98 -7.95 -4.04 -7.56
C LYS A 98 -6.86 -3.23 -6.88
N THR A 99 -5.63 -3.27 -7.40
CA THR A 99 -4.53 -2.48 -6.88
C THR A 99 -4.30 -1.24 -7.73
N ASN A 100 -4.27 -0.08 -7.12
CA ASN A 100 -4.20 1.20 -7.81
C ASN A 100 -2.93 1.96 -7.43
N VAL A 101 -2.20 2.38 -8.45
CA VAL A 101 -1.05 3.30 -8.39
C VAL A 101 -1.28 4.30 -9.52
N PRO A 102 -1.06 5.61 -9.34
CA PRO A 102 -1.27 6.59 -10.39
C PRO A 102 -0.48 6.27 -11.66
N ASN A 103 -1.01 6.63 -12.81
CA ASN A 103 -0.32 6.42 -14.09
C ASN A 103 0.67 7.54 -14.38
N GLY A 104 1.95 7.33 -14.06
CA GLY A 104 3.03 8.28 -14.34
C GLY A 104 3.26 8.60 -15.82
N CYS A 105 2.72 7.78 -16.74
CA CYS A 105 2.81 7.95 -18.19
C CYS A 105 1.54 8.52 -18.83
N ALA A 106 0.58 9.04 -18.04
CA ALA A 106 -0.63 9.64 -18.57
C ALA A 106 -0.30 10.85 -19.46
N ALA A 107 -1.00 10.97 -20.60
CA ALA A 107 -0.82 12.09 -21.52
C ALA A 107 -1.26 13.42 -20.91
N ASP A 108 -2.27 13.40 -20.05
CA ASP A 108 -2.76 14.53 -19.26
C ASP A 108 -2.68 14.17 -17.78
N LEU A 109 -1.64 14.64 -17.10
CA LEU A 109 -1.39 14.37 -15.68
C LEU A 109 -2.46 14.98 -14.78
N LYS A 110 -3.07 16.12 -15.18
CA LYS A 110 -4.12 16.74 -14.40
C LYS A 110 -5.38 15.89 -14.43
N ALA A 111 -5.77 15.44 -15.62
CA ALA A 111 -6.92 14.54 -15.78
C ALA A 111 -6.69 13.21 -15.04
N GLU A 112 -5.46 12.68 -15.04
CA GLU A 112 -5.10 11.49 -14.26
C GLU A 112 -5.29 11.71 -12.76
N CYS A 113 -4.81 12.83 -12.21
CA CYS A 113 -5.00 13.16 -10.80
C CYS A 113 -6.49 13.29 -10.44
N GLU A 114 -7.28 13.98 -11.27
CA GLU A 114 -8.72 14.12 -11.05
C GLU A 114 -9.44 12.76 -11.11
N ALA A 115 -9.06 11.90 -12.04
CA ALA A 115 -9.59 10.53 -12.15
C ALA A 115 -9.19 9.67 -10.95
N TYR A 116 -7.97 9.81 -10.45
CA TYR A 116 -7.48 9.08 -9.28
C TYR A 116 -8.20 9.51 -8.00
N ASP A 117 -8.43 10.81 -7.79
CA ASP A 117 -9.25 11.32 -6.69
C ASP A 117 -10.70 10.79 -6.77
N ALA A 118 -11.27 10.77 -7.97
CA ALA A 118 -12.59 10.21 -8.20
C ALA A 118 -12.66 8.70 -7.90
N LEU A 119 -11.62 7.94 -8.24
CA LEU A 119 -11.49 6.51 -7.90
C LEU A 119 -11.48 6.29 -6.38
N ILE A 120 -10.76 7.11 -5.62
CA ILE A 120 -10.74 7.05 -4.16
C ILE A 120 -12.16 7.28 -3.61
N ALA A 121 -12.84 8.31 -4.09
CA ALA A 121 -14.20 8.62 -3.66
C ALA A 121 -15.21 7.51 -4.01
N GLN A 122 -15.12 6.94 -5.22
CA GLN A 122 -15.98 5.83 -5.68
C GLN A 122 -15.73 4.54 -4.91
N SER A 123 -14.52 4.34 -4.42
CA SER A 123 -14.16 3.19 -3.56
C SER A 123 -14.73 3.30 -2.14
N GLY A 124 -15.41 4.42 -1.82
CA GLY A 124 -15.91 4.72 -0.47
C GLY A 124 -14.85 5.29 0.48
N GLY A 125 -13.72 5.73 -0.05
CA GLY A 125 -12.57 6.21 0.71
C GLY A 125 -11.62 5.09 1.15
N ILE A 126 -10.57 5.47 1.88
CA ILE A 126 -9.54 4.57 2.39
C ILE A 126 -9.87 4.20 3.84
N ASP A 127 -9.96 2.90 4.13
CA ASP A 127 -10.28 2.40 5.48
C ASP A 127 -9.09 2.50 6.45
N LEU A 128 -7.88 2.22 5.95
CA LEU A 128 -6.64 2.32 6.70
C LEU A 128 -5.50 2.75 5.77
N GLN A 129 -4.83 3.86 6.11
CA GLN A 129 -3.69 4.38 5.37
C GLN A 129 -2.39 4.09 6.11
N LEU A 130 -1.46 3.37 5.46
CA LEU A 130 -0.07 3.26 5.90
C LEU A 130 0.70 4.48 5.41
N LEU A 131 1.38 5.16 6.32
CA LEU A 131 2.22 6.32 6.03
C LEU A 131 3.60 6.13 6.64
N GLY A 132 4.62 6.55 5.91
CA GLY A 132 5.95 6.76 6.45
C GLY A 132 6.14 8.20 6.90
N ILE A 133 7.24 8.45 7.60
CA ILE A 133 7.75 9.80 7.86
C ILE A 133 9.15 9.91 7.28
N GLY A 134 9.38 10.86 6.39
CA GLY A 134 10.68 11.10 5.80
C GLY A 134 11.67 11.72 6.78
N LEU A 135 12.97 11.63 6.50
CA LEU A 135 14.00 12.28 7.31
C LEU A 135 13.90 13.81 7.32
N ASP A 136 13.28 14.38 6.30
CA ASP A 136 12.93 15.79 6.16
C ASP A 136 11.57 16.16 6.78
N GLY A 137 10.86 15.16 7.34
CA GLY A 137 9.59 15.34 8.04
C GLY A 137 8.36 15.28 7.14
N HIS A 138 8.48 14.95 5.84
CA HIS A 138 7.30 14.79 4.99
C HIS A 138 6.51 13.53 5.34
N ILE A 139 5.19 13.59 5.15
CA ILE A 139 4.23 12.50 5.32
C ILE A 139 3.32 12.50 4.09
N GLY A 140 3.30 11.38 3.34
CA GLY A 140 2.45 11.21 2.17
C GLY A 140 3.03 11.71 0.88
#